data_599459fa2e2eda455c49eb32c5a58435
#
_entry.id   599459fa2e2eda455c49eb32c5a58435
#
_cell.length_a   1.000
_cell.length_b   1.000
_cell.length_c   1.000
_cell.angle_alpha   90.00
_cell.angle_beta   90.00
_cell.angle_gamma   90.00
#
_symmetry.space_group_name_H-M   'P 1'
#
loop_
_entity.id
_entity.type
_entity.pdbx_description
1 polymer ?
#
loop_
_entity_poly.entity_id
_entity_poly.type
_entity_poly.pdbx_seq_one_letter_code
_entity_poly.pdbx_strand_id
1 'polypeptide(L)'
;TSSITSIDAMPYSVKANQSQLSDYKACDLMIGKTIDVAPTESSVKIEAKHAMSQMTIKLVAGNGFTDATLAAAKISVKVNRLKTKATANLATGAVTAIGDEADIIPYKVANNSYKAIVVPQFVGEGNLITINVDGRDFNLPKTSNFTGFEAGKKHNFNVTLSKTSNGVNVNITKWEDDGNDYGGTAE
;
A
#
# COMPACT_ATOMS: atom_id res chain seq x y z
N THR A 1 1.45 7.96 20.07
CA THR A 1 0.26 8.82 19.85
C THR A 1 0.76 10.18 19.39
N SER A 2 0.55 10.51 18.11
CA SER A 2 0.83 11.85 17.61
C SER A 2 -0.20 12.81 18.20
N SER A 3 0.25 13.86 18.90
CA SER A 3 -0.64 14.92 19.36
C SER A 3 -1.11 15.72 18.14
N ILE A 4 -2.42 15.94 18.04
CA ILE A 4 -3.00 16.80 17.00
C ILE A 4 -2.66 18.24 17.37
N THR A 5 -1.69 18.81 16.65
CA THR A 5 -1.27 20.21 16.83
C THR A 5 -1.99 21.17 15.88
N SER A 6 -2.57 20.66 14.80
CA SER A 6 -3.33 21.43 13.81
C SER A 6 -4.33 20.53 13.11
N ILE A 7 -5.53 21.03 12.86
CA ILE A 7 -6.56 20.36 12.06
C ILE A 7 -6.16 20.35 10.58
N ASP A 8 -5.49 21.40 10.11
CA ASP A 8 -5.14 21.56 8.70
C ASP A 8 -3.88 20.80 8.28
N ALA A 9 -3.02 20.43 9.24
CA ALA A 9 -1.74 19.79 8.96
C ALA A 9 -1.34 18.80 10.07
N MET A 10 -2.21 17.83 10.34
CA MET A 10 -1.91 16.77 11.31
C MET A 10 -0.75 15.91 10.78
N PRO A 11 0.37 15.79 11.52
CA PRO A 11 1.46 14.92 11.12
C PRO A 11 1.05 13.46 11.20
N TYR A 12 1.36 12.70 10.17
CA TYR A 12 1.11 11.27 10.10
C TYR A 12 2.29 10.54 9.46
N SER A 13 2.44 9.26 9.79
CA SER A 13 3.44 8.41 9.13
C SER A 13 3.00 6.97 9.06
N VAL A 14 3.26 6.32 7.92
CA VAL A 14 3.20 4.87 7.80
C VAL A 14 4.54 4.27 8.23
N LYS A 15 4.53 3.07 8.80
CA LYS A 15 5.76 2.37 9.16
C LYS A 15 6.45 1.86 7.91
N ALA A 16 7.78 2.02 7.83
CA ALA A 16 8.58 1.43 6.78
C ALA A 16 8.62 -0.11 6.89
N ASN A 17 8.64 -0.65 8.10
CA ASN A 17 8.49 -2.08 8.31
C ASN A 17 7.05 -2.40 8.73
N GLN A 18 6.30 -3.01 7.82
CA GLN A 18 4.91 -3.46 8.02
C GLN A 18 4.81 -5.00 8.03
N SER A 19 5.91 -5.71 8.23
CA SER A 19 5.92 -7.18 8.20
C SER A 19 5.03 -7.84 9.25
N GLN A 20 4.71 -7.14 10.33
CA GLN A 20 3.76 -7.58 11.36
C GLN A 20 2.36 -7.04 11.06
N LEU A 21 1.33 -7.86 11.30
CA LEU A 21 -0.07 -7.47 11.08
C LEU A 21 -0.46 -6.21 11.88
N SER A 22 0.05 -6.08 13.12
CA SER A 22 -0.17 -4.90 13.95
C SER A 22 0.40 -3.63 13.33
N ASP A 23 1.61 -3.72 12.74
CA ASP A 23 2.28 -2.59 12.10
C ASP A 23 1.58 -2.18 10.80
N TYR A 24 1.16 -3.17 10.01
CA TYR A 24 0.35 -2.94 8.82
C TYR A 24 -0.98 -2.23 9.16
N LYS A 25 -1.74 -2.75 10.15
CA LYS A 25 -3.02 -2.16 10.57
C LYS A 25 -2.85 -0.75 11.15
N ALA A 26 -1.76 -0.49 11.88
CA ALA A 26 -1.48 0.82 12.47
C ALA A 26 -1.16 1.91 11.44
N CYS A 27 -0.89 1.53 10.18
CA CYS A 27 -0.64 2.47 9.08
C CYS A 27 -1.91 2.97 8.41
N ASP A 28 -3.08 2.42 8.72
CA ASP A 28 -4.33 2.79 8.08
C ASP A 28 -4.98 3.97 8.82
N LEU A 29 -4.87 5.16 8.23
CA LEU A 29 -5.54 6.36 8.73
C LEU A 29 -6.94 6.45 8.13
N MET A 30 -7.94 6.50 8.98
CA MET A 30 -9.33 6.78 8.59
C MET A 30 -9.72 8.18 9.08
N ILE A 31 -10.35 8.96 8.22
CA ILE A 31 -10.85 10.31 8.52
C ILE A 31 -12.35 10.33 8.28
N GLY A 32 -13.10 10.74 9.29
CA GLY A 32 -14.52 10.93 9.22
C GLY A 32 -14.94 12.23 9.91
N LYS A 33 -15.95 12.90 9.37
CA LYS A 33 -16.57 14.08 9.97
C LYS A 33 -18.07 14.09 9.74
N THR A 34 -18.76 14.70 10.68
CA THR A 34 -20.15 15.11 10.49
C THR A 34 -20.26 16.59 10.81
N ILE A 35 -21.05 17.32 10.07
CA ILE A 35 -21.25 18.77 10.22
C ILE A 35 -22.70 19.04 10.53
N ASP A 36 -22.99 20.21 11.08
CA ASP A 36 -24.35 20.71 11.35
C ASP A 36 -25.19 19.77 12.22
N VAL A 37 -24.55 19.14 13.23
CA VAL A 37 -25.23 18.27 14.17
C VAL A 37 -25.94 19.11 15.22
N ALA A 38 -27.27 19.18 15.15
CA ALA A 38 -28.05 19.72 16.23
C ALA A 38 -28.04 18.79 17.44
N PRO A 39 -28.18 19.29 18.67
CA PRO A 39 -28.39 18.45 19.85
C PRO A 39 -29.60 17.52 19.62
N THR A 40 -29.37 16.21 19.79
CA THR A 40 -30.38 15.18 19.53
C THR A 40 -30.21 14.05 20.53
N GLU A 41 -31.30 13.36 20.87
CA GLU A 41 -31.29 12.12 21.65
C GLU A 41 -30.86 10.91 20.81
N SER A 42 -30.79 11.06 19.46
CA SER A 42 -30.40 10.02 18.55
C SER A 42 -28.86 9.95 18.43
N SER A 43 -28.34 8.78 18.10
CA SER A 43 -26.90 8.60 17.83
C SER A 43 -26.46 9.40 16.60
N VAL A 44 -25.29 10.05 16.69
CA VAL A 44 -24.67 10.76 15.57
C VAL A 44 -23.92 9.75 14.72
N LYS A 45 -24.27 9.62 13.44
CA LYS A 45 -23.56 8.77 12.48
C LYS A 45 -22.34 9.50 11.92
N ILE A 46 -21.16 8.94 12.11
CA ILE A 46 -19.92 9.44 11.49
C ILE A 46 -19.45 8.41 10.45
N GLU A 47 -19.30 8.84 9.22
CA GLU A 47 -18.77 8.01 8.15
C GLU A 47 -17.26 8.29 8.00
N ALA A 48 -16.43 7.27 8.27
CA ALA A 48 -14.98 7.37 8.13
C ALA A 48 -14.53 6.74 6.82
N LYS A 49 -13.59 7.40 6.13
CA LYS A 49 -12.99 6.94 4.87
C LYS A 49 -11.50 6.72 5.04
N HIS A 50 -10.96 5.73 4.34
CA HIS A 50 -9.51 5.51 4.30
C HIS A 50 -8.82 6.71 3.65
N ALA A 51 -7.87 7.29 4.35
CA ALA A 51 -7.08 8.43 3.87
C ALA A 51 -5.73 7.99 3.27
N MET A 52 -5.32 6.76 3.54
CA MET A 52 -4.14 6.14 2.95
C MET A 52 -4.50 5.34 1.70
N SER A 53 -3.47 4.84 1.00
CA SER A 53 -3.62 3.92 -0.13
C SER A 53 -3.21 2.51 0.27
N GLN A 54 -3.93 1.49 -0.19
CA GLN A 54 -3.55 0.10 0.00
C GLN A 54 -2.86 -0.44 -1.25
N MET A 55 -1.72 -1.09 -1.07
CA MET A 55 -1.01 -1.82 -2.11
C MET A 55 -1.14 -3.33 -1.84
N THR A 56 -1.49 -4.09 -2.87
CA THR A 56 -1.48 -5.56 -2.84
C THR A 56 -0.50 -6.08 -3.89
N ILE A 57 0.37 -7.00 -3.51
CA ILE A 57 1.35 -7.61 -4.41
C ILE A 57 1.08 -9.11 -4.42
N LYS A 58 0.80 -9.67 -5.60
CA LYS A 58 0.65 -11.10 -5.82
C LYS A 58 1.74 -11.59 -6.77
N LEU A 59 2.54 -12.55 -6.30
CA LEU A 59 3.58 -13.17 -7.12
C LEU A 59 2.99 -14.38 -7.85
N VAL A 60 3.26 -14.46 -9.14
CA VAL A 60 2.78 -15.51 -10.05
C VAL A 60 3.98 -16.22 -10.66
N ALA A 61 3.94 -17.54 -10.75
CA ALA A 61 4.97 -18.33 -11.40
C ALA A 61 4.94 -18.11 -12.91
N GLY A 62 6.08 -17.70 -13.46
CA GLY A 62 6.36 -17.62 -14.89
C GLY A 62 7.41 -18.67 -15.29
N ASN A 63 8.03 -18.46 -16.45
CA ASN A 63 9.02 -19.40 -16.99
C ASN A 63 10.17 -19.70 -16.00
N GLY A 64 10.42 -20.98 -15.74
CA GLY A 64 11.44 -21.46 -14.82
C GLY A 64 11.02 -21.47 -13.35
N PHE A 65 9.77 -21.12 -13.05
CA PHE A 65 9.14 -21.31 -11.75
C PHE A 65 7.85 -22.11 -11.90
N THR A 66 7.46 -22.76 -10.80
CA THR A 66 6.12 -23.33 -10.59
C THR A 66 5.57 -22.77 -9.29
N ASP A 67 4.26 -22.87 -9.07
CA ASP A 67 3.66 -22.46 -7.81
C ASP A 67 4.28 -23.19 -6.62
N ALA A 68 4.62 -24.47 -6.79
CA ALA A 68 5.27 -25.27 -5.76
C ALA A 68 6.69 -24.77 -5.45
N THR A 69 7.49 -24.42 -6.46
CA THR A 69 8.84 -23.90 -6.26
C THR A 69 8.83 -22.50 -5.64
N LEU A 70 7.87 -21.64 -6.02
CA LEU A 70 7.71 -20.33 -5.36
C LEU A 70 7.21 -20.45 -3.93
N ALA A 71 6.31 -21.40 -3.64
CA ALA A 71 5.83 -21.63 -2.28
C ALA A 71 6.93 -22.12 -1.33
N ALA A 72 7.90 -22.91 -1.84
CA ALA A 72 9.04 -23.44 -1.08
C ALA A 72 10.21 -22.46 -0.97
N ALA A 73 10.29 -21.46 -1.84
CA ALA A 73 11.41 -20.50 -1.89
C ALA A 73 11.40 -19.54 -0.70
N LYS A 74 12.60 -19.09 -0.31
CA LYS A 74 12.77 -17.98 0.64
C LYS A 74 12.56 -16.65 -0.09
N ILE A 75 11.36 -16.08 0.05
CA ILE A 75 10.98 -14.85 -0.62
C ILE A 75 10.92 -13.69 0.37
N SER A 76 11.55 -12.57 0.01
CA SER A 76 11.34 -11.26 0.62
C SER A 76 10.92 -10.24 -0.43
N VAL A 77 10.04 -9.32 -0.05
CA VAL A 77 9.49 -8.27 -0.92
C VAL A 77 9.76 -6.91 -0.29
N LYS A 78 10.13 -5.95 -1.13
CA LYS A 78 10.38 -4.58 -0.74
C LYS A 78 9.75 -3.64 -1.76
N VAL A 79 9.02 -2.64 -1.28
CA VAL A 79 8.52 -1.53 -2.10
C VAL A 79 9.49 -0.38 -1.95
N ASN A 80 10.05 0.08 -3.06
CA ASN A 80 11.20 0.97 -3.05
C ASN A 80 10.78 2.45 -3.11
N ARG A 81 11.52 3.30 -2.41
CA ARG A 81 11.55 4.75 -2.58
C ARG A 81 10.18 5.42 -2.49
N LEU A 82 9.45 5.16 -1.42
CA LEU A 82 8.21 5.86 -1.12
C LEU A 82 8.39 6.78 0.09
N LYS A 83 7.77 7.95 0.06
CA LYS A 83 7.65 8.79 1.26
C LYS A 83 6.72 8.11 2.25
N THR A 84 7.19 8.01 3.49
CA THR A 84 6.44 7.36 4.58
C THR A 84 5.80 8.37 5.53
N LYS A 85 6.14 9.65 5.41
CA LYS A 85 5.58 10.75 6.22
C LYS A 85 4.58 11.54 5.40
N ALA A 86 3.59 12.09 6.08
CA ALA A 86 2.53 12.91 5.49
C ALA A 86 2.04 13.98 6.44
N THR A 87 1.37 14.98 5.89
CA THR A 87 0.43 15.84 6.60
C THR A 87 -0.99 15.54 6.14
N ALA A 88 -1.91 15.39 7.08
CA ALA A 88 -3.33 15.17 6.80
C ALA A 88 -4.14 16.39 7.23
N ASN A 89 -4.97 16.90 6.33
CA ASN A 89 -5.96 17.93 6.63
C ASN A 89 -7.25 17.23 7.08
N LEU A 90 -7.59 17.33 8.36
CA LEU A 90 -8.76 16.66 8.93
C LEU A 90 -10.08 17.29 8.51
N ALA A 91 -10.06 18.57 8.09
CA ALA A 91 -11.26 19.24 7.60
C ALA A 91 -11.65 18.80 6.19
N THR A 92 -10.67 18.54 5.31
CA THR A 92 -10.89 18.17 3.92
C THR A 92 -10.68 16.68 3.63
N GLY A 93 -9.94 15.97 4.49
CA GLY A 93 -9.48 14.60 4.25
C GLY A 93 -8.27 14.50 3.33
N ALA A 94 -7.71 15.62 2.87
CA ALA A 94 -6.57 15.62 1.98
C ALA A 94 -5.29 15.18 2.71
N VAL A 95 -4.47 14.35 2.03
CA VAL A 95 -3.17 13.89 2.52
C VAL A 95 -2.07 14.30 1.57
N THR A 96 -1.01 14.88 2.10
CA THR A 96 0.17 15.31 1.34
C THR A 96 1.40 14.57 1.84
N ALA A 97 2.07 13.84 0.96
CA ALA A 97 3.31 13.13 1.26
C ALA A 97 4.48 14.13 1.44
N ILE A 98 5.25 13.96 2.51
CA ILE A 98 6.38 14.84 2.87
C ILE A 98 7.62 14.02 3.26
N GLY A 99 8.77 14.70 3.37
CA GLY A 99 10.03 14.11 3.84
C GLY A 99 10.71 13.23 2.79
N ASP A 100 11.69 12.48 3.26
CA ASP A 100 12.53 11.62 2.44
C ASP A 100 11.85 10.31 2.08
N GLU A 101 12.29 9.71 0.99
CA GLU A 101 11.89 8.39 0.54
C GLU A 101 12.52 7.29 1.41
N ALA A 102 11.78 6.23 1.62
CA ALA A 102 12.25 5.01 2.31
C ALA A 102 11.66 3.78 1.63
N ASP A 103 12.30 2.64 1.84
CA ASP A 103 11.77 1.35 1.40
C ASP A 103 10.76 0.83 2.41
N ILE A 104 9.66 0.23 1.92
CA ILE A 104 8.63 -0.37 2.75
C ILE A 104 8.71 -1.89 2.63
N ILE A 105 8.77 -2.58 3.79
CA ILE A 105 8.64 -4.02 3.90
C ILE A 105 7.16 -4.35 4.11
N PRO A 106 6.48 -4.98 3.14
CA PRO A 106 5.04 -5.25 3.24
C PRO A 106 4.72 -6.41 4.19
N TYR A 107 3.47 -6.46 4.65
CA TYR A 107 2.91 -7.59 5.39
C TYR A 107 2.67 -8.78 4.45
N LYS A 108 3.19 -9.96 4.82
CA LYS A 108 2.91 -11.21 4.12
C LYS A 108 1.57 -11.77 4.57
N VAL A 109 0.58 -11.73 3.69
CA VAL A 109 -0.79 -12.21 3.98
C VAL A 109 -0.89 -13.72 3.86
N ALA A 110 -0.28 -14.27 2.81
CA ALA A 110 -0.25 -15.70 2.47
C ALA A 110 0.98 -15.99 1.61
N ASN A 111 1.15 -17.24 1.20
CA ASN A 111 2.18 -17.57 0.22
C ASN A 111 1.99 -16.73 -1.04
N ASN A 112 3.08 -16.08 -1.47
CA ASN A 112 3.13 -15.25 -2.67
C ASN A 112 2.20 -14.03 -2.68
N SER A 113 1.64 -13.64 -1.51
CA SER A 113 0.72 -12.49 -1.39
C SER A 113 1.15 -11.56 -0.27
N TYR A 114 1.24 -10.27 -0.59
CA TYR A 114 1.70 -9.23 0.32
C TYR A 114 0.79 -8.01 0.25
N LYS A 115 0.72 -7.25 1.34
CA LYS A 115 -0.02 -5.98 1.43
C LYS A 115 0.82 -4.92 2.13
N ALA A 116 0.67 -3.67 1.70
CA ALA A 116 1.22 -2.52 2.39
C ALA A 116 0.21 -1.37 2.39
N ILE A 117 0.25 -0.55 3.43
CA ILE A 117 -0.40 0.76 3.45
C ILE A 117 0.67 1.79 3.11
N VAL A 118 0.38 2.64 2.13
CA VAL A 118 1.30 3.65 1.63
C VAL A 118 0.65 5.03 1.67
N VAL A 119 1.46 6.06 1.84
CA VAL A 119 0.99 7.44 1.72
C VAL A 119 0.59 7.72 0.28
N PRO A 120 -0.58 8.35 0.02
CA PRO A 120 -0.94 8.81 -1.32
C PRO A 120 0.13 9.73 -1.87
N GLN A 121 0.70 9.38 -3.03
CA GLN A 121 1.82 10.13 -3.62
C GLN A 121 2.05 9.77 -5.07
N PHE A 122 2.62 10.71 -5.83
CA PHE A 122 3.21 10.44 -7.13
C PHE A 122 4.42 9.50 -6.97
N VAL A 123 4.61 8.58 -7.91
CA VAL A 123 5.75 7.66 -7.94
C VAL A 123 6.63 7.98 -9.14
N GLY A 124 7.89 8.31 -8.86
CA GLY A 124 8.90 8.58 -9.90
C GLY A 124 9.33 7.32 -10.66
N GLU A 125 10.07 7.52 -11.74
CA GLU A 125 10.62 6.42 -12.55
C GLU A 125 11.63 5.57 -11.78
N GLY A 126 11.76 4.29 -12.18
CA GLY A 126 12.71 3.32 -11.62
C GLY A 126 12.03 2.11 -10.99
N ASN A 127 12.77 1.30 -10.25
CA ASN A 127 12.26 0.07 -9.65
C ASN A 127 11.30 0.38 -8.51
N LEU A 128 10.03 0.01 -8.67
CA LEU A 128 9.00 0.19 -7.65
C LEU A 128 9.00 -0.96 -6.63
N ILE A 129 9.20 -2.20 -7.09
CA ILE A 129 9.19 -3.37 -6.22
C ILE A 129 10.46 -4.18 -6.48
N THR A 130 11.13 -4.61 -5.42
CA THR A 130 12.19 -5.61 -5.46
C THR A 130 11.71 -6.87 -4.76
N ILE A 131 11.82 -8.01 -5.43
CA ILE A 131 11.49 -9.32 -4.92
C ILE A 131 12.77 -10.14 -4.89
N ASN A 132 13.22 -10.55 -3.71
CA ASN A 132 14.34 -11.48 -3.57
C ASN A 132 13.81 -12.90 -3.45
N VAL A 133 14.28 -13.80 -4.30
CA VAL A 133 13.95 -15.22 -4.28
C VAL A 133 15.24 -16.00 -4.16
N ASP A 134 15.45 -16.67 -3.02
CA ASP A 134 16.64 -17.48 -2.72
C ASP A 134 17.96 -16.74 -2.97
N GLY A 135 18.02 -15.44 -2.60
CA GLY A 135 19.20 -14.60 -2.74
C GLY A 135 19.33 -13.89 -4.09
N ARG A 136 18.42 -14.10 -5.04
CA ARG A 136 18.40 -13.41 -6.34
C ARG A 136 17.31 -12.35 -6.38
N ASP A 137 17.65 -11.13 -6.78
CA ASP A 137 16.73 -10.01 -6.92
C ASP A 137 16.04 -10.01 -8.27
N PHE A 138 14.72 -9.74 -8.22
CA PHE A 138 13.81 -9.52 -9.33
C PHE A 138 13.20 -8.13 -9.15
N ASN A 139 13.44 -7.24 -10.10
CA ASN A 139 13.03 -5.86 -10.01
C ASN A 139 11.84 -5.57 -10.92
N LEU A 140 10.79 -4.99 -10.35
CA LEU A 140 9.64 -4.49 -11.08
C LEU A 140 9.78 -2.98 -11.22
N PRO A 141 10.07 -2.46 -12.43
CA PRO A 141 10.04 -1.03 -12.67
C PRO A 141 8.61 -0.49 -12.59
N LYS A 142 8.49 0.79 -12.26
CA LYS A 142 7.23 1.52 -12.41
C LYS A 142 6.78 1.45 -13.88
N THR A 143 5.53 1.12 -14.11
CA THR A 143 4.96 1.17 -15.47
C THR A 143 4.47 2.57 -15.82
N SER A 144 4.46 2.88 -17.12
CA SER A 144 3.99 4.19 -17.62
C SER A 144 2.53 4.49 -17.24
N ASN A 145 1.70 3.45 -17.09
CA ASN A 145 0.28 3.59 -16.76
C ASN A 145 0.03 3.80 -15.26
N PHE A 146 1.04 3.59 -14.40
CA PHE A 146 0.95 3.83 -12.99
C PHE A 146 1.59 5.17 -12.63
N THR A 147 0.79 6.16 -12.27
CA THR A 147 1.26 7.50 -11.91
C THR A 147 1.57 7.65 -10.43
N GLY A 148 0.87 6.88 -9.58
CA GLY A 148 1.07 6.97 -8.14
C GLY A 148 -0.06 6.34 -7.33
N PHE A 149 0.02 6.49 -6.03
CA PHE A 149 -0.95 5.99 -5.07
C PHE A 149 -1.98 7.06 -4.73
N GLU A 150 -3.26 6.72 -4.79
CA GLU A 150 -4.38 7.59 -4.51
C GLU A 150 -5.01 7.27 -3.14
N ALA A 151 -5.51 8.31 -2.46
CA ALA A 151 -6.19 8.16 -1.16
C ALA A 151 -7.46 7.31 -1.28
N GLY A 152 -7.66 6.39 -0.34
CA GLY A 152 -8.82 5.52 -0.30
C GLY A 152 -8.88 4.47 -1.42
N LYS A 153 -7.82 4.35 -2.22
CA LYS A 153 -7.76 3.38 -3.33
C LYS A 153 -6.90 2.18 -3.00
N LYS A 154 -7.27 1.03 -3.58
CA LYS A 154 -6.50 -0.20 -3.56
C LYS A 154 -5.82 -0.38 -4.91
N HIS A 155 -4.50 -0.59 -4.88
CA HIS A 155 -3.68 -0.81 -6.07
C HIS A 155 -3.14 -2.25 -6.06
N ASN A 156 -3.52 -3.04 -7.07
CA ASN A 156 -3.16 -4.44 -7.18
C ASN A 156 -2.01 -4.64 -8.17
N PHE A 157 -0.93 -5.27 -7.72
CA PHE A 157 0.24 -5.63 -8.53
C PHE A 157 0.32 -7.14 -8.66
N ASN A 158 -0.03 -7.69 -9.82
CA ASN A 158 0.23 -9.09 -10.16
C ASN A 158 1.60 -9.17 -10.85
N VAL A 159 2.58 -9.76 -10.18
CA VAL A 159 3.98 -9.81 -10.63
C VAL A 159 4.34 -11.21 -11.05
N THR A 160 4.53 -11.43 -12.34
CA THR A 160 4.99 -12.72 -12.88
C THR A 160 6.51 -12.80 -12.79
N LEU A 161 7.02 -13.76 -12.03
CA LEU A 161 8.45 -14.03 -11.88
C LEU A 161 8.89 -15.04 -12.93
N SER A 162 9.85 -14.69 -13.77
CA SER A 162 10.39 -15.58 -14.81
C SER A 162 11.91 -15.62 -14.77
N LYS A 163 12.48 -16.82 -14.92
CA LYS A 163 13.91 -17.03 -15.15
C LYS A 163 14.10 -17.09 -16.67
N THR A 164 14.86 -16.12 -17.21
CA THR A 164 15.28 -16.16 -18.61
C THR A 164 16.78 -16.43 -18.69
N SER A 165 17.26 -16.92 -19.83
CA SER A 165 18.70 -17.15 -20.08
C SER A 165 19.55 -15.87 -19.97
N ASN A 166 18.92 -14.69 -20.17
CA ASN A 166 19.59 -13.38 -20.20
C ASN A 166 19.10 -12.41 -19.10
N GLY A 167 18.43 -12.90 -18.04
CA GLY A 167 17.89 -12.05 -17.00
C GLY A 167 16.42 -12.31 -16.69
N VAL A 168 15.83 -11.44 -15.93
CA VAL A 168 14.47 -11.56 -15.42
C VAL A 168 13.52 -10.72 -16.28
N ASN A 169 12.48 -11.34 -16.83
CA ASN A 169 11.32 -10.62 -17.33
C ASN A 169 10.22 -10.62 -16.27
N VAL A 170 9.79 -9.43 -15.89
CA VAL A 170 8.62 -9.24 -15.05
C VAL A 170 7.50 -8.68 -15.92
N ASN A 171 6.45 -9.45 -16.14
CA ASN A 171 5.25 -9.00 -16.84
C ASN A 171 4.20 -8.57 -15.82
N ILE A 172 3.64 -7.39 -16.01
CA ILE A 172 2.51 -6.89 -15.24
C ILE A 172 1.25 -7.17 -16.03
N THR A 173 0.34 -7.93 -15.48
CA THR A 173 -1.03 -8.03 -16.00
C THR A 173 -1.83 -6.79 -15.60
N LYS A 174 -2.77 -6.39 -16.47
CA LYS A 174 -3.65 -5.23 -16.25
C LYS A 174 -4.27 -5.25 -14.85
N TRP A 175 -4.44 -4.07 -14.32
CA TRP A 175 -5.19 -3.80 -13.10
C TRP A 175 -6.63 -4.34 -13.24
N GLU A 176 -7.05 -5.18 -12.32
CA GLU A 176 -8.46 -5.47 -12.11
C GLU A 176 -8.88 -4.74 -10.84
N ASP A 177 -9.74 -3.73 -11.01
CA ASP A 177 -10.49 -3.12 -9.93
C ASP A 177 -11.59 -4.14 -9.57
N ASP A 178 -11.59 -4.65 -8.34
CA ASP A 178 -12.62 -5.60 -7.91
C ASP A 178 -13.97 -4.92 -7.60
N GLY A 179 -14.06 -3.60 -7.81
CA GLY A 179 -15.30 -2.82 -7.68
C GLY A 179 -15.88 -2.76 -6.28
N ASN A 180 -15.18 -3.30 -5.28
CA ASN A 180 -15.68 -3.36 -3.91
C ASN A 180 -15.08 -2.25 -3.04
N ASP A 181 -15.94 -1.35 -2.58
CA ASP A 181 -15.65 -0.41 -1.50
C ASP A 181 -15.81 -1.17 -0.16
N TYR A 182 -14.71 -1.47 0.50
CA TYR A 182 -14.70 -2.18 1.80
C TYR A 182 -14.97 -1.22 2.97
N GLY A 183 -15.99 -0.35 2.82
CA GLY A 183 -16.55 0.40 3.93
C GLY A 183 -17.28 -0.53 4.88
N GLY A 184 -16.74 -0.78 6.07
CA GLY A 184 -17.42 -1.50 7.15
C GLY A 184 -18.11 -0.54 8.09
N THR A 185 -19.35 -0.84 8.50
CA THR A 185 -19.97 -0.23 9.70
C THR A 185 -19.27 -0.80 10.93
N ALA A 186 -18.65 0.05 11.74
CA ALA A 186 -18.22 -0.33 13.09
C ALA A 186 -19.46 -0.23 14.01
N GLU A 187 -19.88 -1.34 14.60
CA GLU A 187 -20.82 -1.40 15.73
C GLU A 187 -20.05 -1.28 17.05
#